data_b70a405cf277914db4a4876462fd2eb8
#
_entry.id   b70a405cf277914db4a4876462fd2eb8
#
_cell.length_a   1.000
_cell.length_b   1.000
_cell.length_c   1.000
_cell.angle_alpha   90.00
_cell.angle_beta   90.00
_cell.angle_gamma   90.00
#
_symmetry.space_group_name_H-M   'P 1'
#
loop_
_entity.id
_entity.type
_entity.pdbx_description
1 polymer ?
#
loop_
_entity_poly.entity_id
_entity_poly.type
_entity_poly.pdbx_seq_one_letter_code
_entity_poly.pdbx_strand_id
1 'polypeptide(L)'
;MTATANDKPQTCAQIIRARRANVETAADAVSLAARTAVLLLFAYLFFSRVFLLAQAPGNDMFPAVKDGDLLIGYRLQRDFSKNDVVVYTAEGERRTGRVLGRASDVITIDGSGTLLVNGTAQAGEIMYPTYPEEGLGYPYTVPDGCVFILGDYRTQSQDSRDFGAIALDDVEAKVITVIRRRSL
;
A
#
# COMPACT_ATOMS: atom_id res chain seq x y z
N MET A 1 33.43 -29.05 54.25
CA MET A 1 34.78 -28.68 53.75
C MET A 1 34.62 -28.17 52.32
N THR A 2 34.54 -26.85 52.23
CA THR A 2 34.34 -26.14 50.98
C THR A 2 35.70 -25.92 50.28
N ALA A 3 35.79 -26.37 49.04
CA ALA A 3 36.98 -26.18 48.23
C ALA A 3 37.11 -24.69 47.84
N THR A 4 38.18 -24.09 48.33
CA THR A 4 38.64 -22.72 47.98
C THR A 4 39.04 -22.71 46.50
N ALA A 5 38.37 -21.89 45.72
CA ALA A 5 38.73 -21.56 44.35
C ALA A 5 40.19 -21.02 44.36
N ASN A 6 41.03 -21.63 43.56
CA ASN A 6 42.43 -21.30 43.35
C ASN A 6 42.54 -19.93 42.61
N ASP A 7 42.52 -18.86 43.36
CA ASP A 7 42.75 -17.49 42.87
C ASP A 7 44.27 -17.27 42.72
N LYS A 8 44.82 -17.73 41.57
CA LYS A 8 46.19 -17.43 41.20
C LYS A 8 46.26 -15.93 40.84
N PRO A 9 47.19 -15.16 41.45
CA PRO A 9 47.31 -13.74 41.12
C PRO A 9 47.62 -13.56 39.62
N GLN A 10 46.76 -12.85 38.92
CA GLN A 10 46.93 -12.58 37.48
C GLN A 10 48.14 -11.65 37.31
N THR A 11 49.04 -12.07 36.41
CA THR A 11 50.22 -11.23 36.07
C THR A 11 49.74 -9.96 35.33
N CYS A 12 50.43 -8.80 35.58
CA CYS A 12 50.09 -7.52 34.93
C CYS A 12 49.94 -7.65 33.40
N ALA A 13 50.75 -8.50 32.76
CA ALA A 13 50.63 -8.81 31.34
C ALA A 13 49.33 -9.51 30.96
N GLN A 14 48.77 -10.35 31.83
CA GLN A 14 47.48 -11.03 31.59
C GLN A 14 46.31 -10.05 31.73
N ILE A 15 46.37 -9.15 32.70
CA ILE A 15 45.35 -8.10 32.88
C ILE A 15 45.35 -7.13 31.68
N ILE A 16 46.50 -6.74 31.18
CA ILE A 16 46.63 -5.86 30.00
C ILE A 16 46.07 -6.58 28.75
N ARG A 17 46.39 -7.86 28.54
CA ARG A 17 45.87 -8.62 27.41
C ARG A 17 44.34 -8.78 27.49
N ALA A 18 43.81 -9.09 28.66
CA ALA A 18 42.36 -9.22 28.85
C ALA A 18 41.64 -7.87 28.61
N ARG A 19 42.18 -6.76 29.06
CA ARG A 19 41.60 -5.43 28.78
C ARG A 19 41.66 -5.06 27.31
N ARG A 20 42.75 -5.35 26.61
CA ARG A 20 42.87 -5.13 25.14
C ARG A 20 41.88 -5.97 24.38
N ALA A 21 41.76 -7.27 24.68
CA ALA A 21 40.76 -8.16 24.08
C ALA A 21 39.33 -7.67 24.29
N ASN A 22 38.99 -7.18 25.49
CA ASN A 22 37.66 -6.64 25.76
C ASN A 22 37.37 -5.33 25.03
N VAL A 23 38.38 -4.46 24.82
CA VAL A 23 38.24 -3.22 24.04
C VAL A 23 38.08 -3.54 22.55
N GLU A 24 38.87 -4.47 22.04
CA GLU A 24 38.77 -4.93 20.64
C GLU A 24 37.41 -5.56 20.34
N THR A 25 36.94 -6.47 21.23
CA THR A 25 35.62 -7.08 21.08
C THR A 25 34.46 -6.06 21.20
N ALA A 26 34.59 -5.04 22.08
CA ALA A 26 33.61 -3.97 22.18
C ALA A 26 33.58 -3.10 20.91
N ALA A 27 34.75 -2.76 20.36
CA ALA A 27 34.84 -1.98 19.12
C ALA A 27 34.25 -2.76 17.93
N ASP A 28 34.54 -4.05 17.83
CA ASP A 28 33.98 -4.92 16.80
C ASP A 28 32.46 -5.06 16.95
N ALA A 29 31.95 -5.22 18.16
CA ALA A 29 30.53 -5.26 18.43
C ALA A 29 29.81 -3.97 18.03
N VAL A 30 30.39 -2.80 18.36
CA VAL A 30 29.87 -1.48 17.95
C VAL A 30 29.90 -1.34 16.41
N SER A 31 30.99 -1.75 15.77
CA SER A 31 31.12 -1.73 14.32
C SER A 31 30.09 -2.61 13.64
N LEU A 32 29.85 -3.83 14.16
CA LEU A 32 28.83 -4.74 13.66
C LEU A 32 27.42 -4.16 13.85
N ALA A 33 27.13 -3.62 15.02
CA ALA A 33 25.84 -2.98 15.31
C ALA A 33 25.58 -1.78 14.38
N ALA A 34 26.60 -0.95 14.14
CA ALA A 34 26.50 0.18 13.21
C ALA A 34 26.22 -0.27 11.77
N ARG A 35 26.93 -1.28 11.28
CA ARG A 35 26.69 -1.86 9.94
C ARG A 35 25.30 -2.45 9.82
N THR A 36 24.85 -3.19 10.84
CA THR A 36 23.50 -3.75 10.87
C THR A 36 22.44 -2.66 10.88
N ALA A 37 22.62 -1.59 11.67
CA ALA A 37 21.70 -0.46 11.70
C ALA A 37 21.61 0.24 10.34
N VAL A 38 22.73 0.43 9.65
CA VAL A 38 22.76 1.01 8.30
C VAL A 38 22.01 0.12 7.29
N LEU A 39 22.23 -1.19 7.35
CA LEU A 39 21.53 -2.15 6.48
C LEU A 39 20.02 -2.15 6.73
N LEU A 40 19.60 -2.14 8.00
CA LEU A 40 18.18 -2.06 8.36
C LEU A 40 17.54 -0.75 7.92
N LEU A 41 18.24 0.38 8.08
CA LEU A 41 17.78 1.67 7.61
C LEU A 41 17.63 1.67 6.08
N PHE A 42 18.61 1.14 5.36
CA PHE A 42 18.55 1.02 3.91
C PHE A 42 17.38 0.12 3.47
N ALA A 43 17.23 -1.03 4.10
CA ALA A 43 16.11 -1.93 3.84
C ALA A 43 14.77 -1.23 4.10
N TYR A 44 14.63 -0.54 5.23
CA TYR A 44 13.41 0.21 5.56
C TYR A 44 13.09 1.28 4.50
N LEU A 45 14.08 2.09 4.10
CA LEU A 45 13.91 3.12 3.07
C LEU A 45 13.55 2.50 1.71
N PHE A 46 14.18 1.40 1.35
CA PHE A 46 13.90 0.67 0.12
C PHE A 46 12.45 0.14 0.12
N PHE A 47 12.07 -0.60 1.16
CA PHE A 47 10.72 -1.18 1.24
C PHE A 47 9.63 -0.12 1.33
N SER A 48 9.85 1.00 2.03
CA SER A 48 8.89 2.10 2.11
C SER A 48 8.67 2.82 0.78
N ARG A 49 9.66 2.79 -0.13
CA ARG A 49 9.52 3.34 -1.49
C ARG A 49 8.84 2.38 -2.46
N VAL A 50 8.99 1.08 -2.24
CA VAL A 50 8.45 0.04 -3.13
C VAL A 50 7.04 -0.37 -2.74
N PHE A 51 6.76 -0.47 -1.44
CA PHE A 51 5.49 -0.95 -0.92
C PHE A 51 4.75 0.12 -0.12
N LEU A 52 3.43 0.09 -0.25
CA LEU A 52 2.51 0.82 0.60
C LEU A 52 1.90 -0.15 1.61
N LEU A 53 1.95 0.19 2.89
CA LEU A 53 1.17 -0.44 3.93
C LEU A 53 0.16 0.59 4.42
N ALA A 54 -1.13 0.34 4.21
CA ALA A 54 -2.20 1.25 4.59
C ALA A 54 -3.40 0.49 5.13
N GLN A 55 -4.20 1.15 5.96
CA GLN A 55 -5.52 0.65 6.30
C GLN A 55 -6.54 1.18 5.28
N ALA A 56 -7.52 0.35 4.93
CA ALA A 56 -8.63 0.77 4.07
C ALA A 56 -9.44 1.85 4.79
N PRO A 57 -9.59 3.05 4.19
CA PRO A 57 -10.38 4.11 4.77
C PRO A 57 -11.85 3.94 4.35
N GLY A 58 -12.66 3.29 5.18
CA GLY A 58 -14.09 3.15 4.91
C GLY A 58 -14.48 1.90 4.10
N ASN A 59 -15.72 1.91 3.61
CA ASN A 59 -16.37 0.75 2.98
C ASN A 59 -16.57 0.89 1.47
N ASP A 60 -15.93 1.83 0.80
CA ASP A 60 -16.12 2.11 -0.63
C ASP A 60 -15.92 0.87 -1.53
N MET A 61 -15.12 -0.05 -1.06
CA MET A 61 -14.79 -1.30 -1.76
C MET A 61 -15.48 -2.53 -1.18
N PHE A 62 -16.55 -2.34 -0.37
CA PHE A 62 -17.31 -3.48 0.14
C PHE A 62 -18.00 -4.27 -1.01
N PRO A 63 -17.97 -5.60 -1.02
CA PRO A 63 -17.45 -6.51 0.02
C PRO A 63 -15.97 -6.91 -0.16
N ALA A 64 -15.31 -6.47 -1.23
CA ALA A 64 -13.94 -6.88 -1.56
C ALA A 64 -12.94 -6.42 -0.50
N VAL A 65 -13.07 -5.18 -0.04
CA VAL A 65 -12.29 -4.59 1.05
C VAL A 65 -13.26 -3.95 2.03
N LYS A 66 -13.00 -4.12 3.32
CA LYS A 66 -13.79 -3.54 4.42
C LYS A 66 -12.98 -2.51 5.17
N ASP A 67 -13.69 -1.61 5.85
CA ASP A 67 -13.07 -0.64 6.72
C ASP A 67 -12.11 -1.29 7.72
N GLY A 68 -10.90 -0.73 7.82
CA GLY A 68 -9.85 -1.21 8.70
C GLY A 68 -9.08 -2.44 8.22
N ASP A 69 -9.40 -3.01 7.04
CA ASP A 69 -8.57 -4.04 6.42
C ASP A 69 -7.17 -3.49 6.09
N LEU A 70 -6.14 -4.30 6.28
CA LEU A 70 -4.77 -3.91 5.97
C LEU A 70 -4.46 -4.19 4.50
N LEU A 71 -4.08 -3.15 3.78
CA LEU A 71 -3.74 -3.19 2.36
C LEU A 71 -2.24 -3.19 2.18
N ILE A 72 -1.74 -4.13 1.40
CA ILE A 72 -0.36 -4.13 0.90
C ILE A 72 -0.41 -3.74 -0.57
N GLY A 73 0.14 -2.58 -0.89
CA GLY A 73 0.19 -2.04 -2.23
C GLY A 73 1.60 -1.97 -2.80
N TYR A 74 1.71 -2.03 -4.13
CA TYR A 74 2.96 -1.85 -4.88
C TYR A 74 2.97 -0.47 -5.53
N ARG A 75 3.97 0.36 -5.19
CA ARG A 75 4.05 1.78 -5.57
C ARG A 75 4.68 2.04 -6.94
N LEU A 76 5.52 1.13 -7.41
CA LEU A 76 6.31 1.39 -8.62
C LEU A 76 5.56 1.12 -9.92
N GLN A 77 4.33 0.55 -9.83
CA GLN A 77 3.49 0.33 -11.00
C GLN A 77 2.81 1.64 -11.42
N ARG A 78 2.94 1.99 -12.71
CA ARG A 78 2.31 3.17 -13.30
C ARG A 78 1.35 2.79 -14.44
N ASP A 79 1.40 1.56 -14.92
CA ASP A 79 0.44 1.02 -15.89
C ASP A 79 -0.56 0.12 -15.17
N PHE A 80 -1.77 0.62 -15.00
CA PHE A 80 -2.85 -0.09 -14.32
C PHE A 80 -3.75 -0.78 -15.33
N SER A 81 -4.09 -2.03 -15.04
CA SER A 81 -5.04 -2.82 -15.80
C SER A 81 -6.46 -2.59 -15.32
N LYS A 82 -7.44 -2.84 -16.22
CA LYS A 82 -8.86 -2.88 -15.78
C LYS A 82 -9.03 -3.92 -14.69
N ASN A 83 -9.84 -3.60 -13.71
CA ASN A 83 -10.11 -4.35 -12.48
C ASN A 83 -8.99 -4.33 -11.42
N ASP A 84 -7.86 -3.64 -11.64
CA ASP A 84 -6.89 -3.43 -10.57
C ASP A 84 -7.50 -2.62 -9.44
N VAL A 85 -7.29 -3.08 -8.21
CA VAL A 85 -7.63 -2.31 -7.01
C VAL A 85 -6.44 -1.41 -6.67
N VAL A 86 -6.72 -0.13 -6.44
CA VAL A 86 -5.69 0.88 -6.20
C VAL A 86 -6.01 1.71 -4.96
N VAL A 87 -4.96 2.22 -4.33
CA VAL A 87 -5.04 3.29 -3.34
C VAL A 87 -4.68 4.59 -4.05
N TYR A 88 -5.51 5.60 -3.93
CA TYR A 88 -5.34 6.89 -4.58
C TYR A 88 -5.74 8.04 -3.66
N THR A 89 -5.34 9.25 -4.02
CA THR A 89 -5.74 10.48 -3.31
C THR A 89 -6.68 11.28 -4.19
N ALA A 90 -7.83 11.66 -3.65
CA ALA A 90 -8.77 12.60 -4.27
C ALA A 90 -9.26 13.59 -3.21
N GLU A 91 -9.32 14.89 -3.57
CA GLU A 91 -9.71 15.98 -2.66
C GLU A 91 -8.92 16.02 -1.34
N GLY A 92 -7.65 15.57 -1.37
CA GLY A 92 -6.78 15.51 -0.19
C GLY A 92 -7.01 14.33 0.74
N GLU A 93 -7.95 13.45 0.41
CA GLU A 93 -8.25 12.22 1.15
C GLU A 93 -7.73 10.99 0.42
N ARG A 94 -7.20 10.04 1.20
CA ARG A 94 -6.82 8.73 0.67
C ARG A 94 -8.05 7.86 0.53
N ARG A 95 -8.20 7.26 -0.64
CA ARG A 95 -9.33 6.40 -1.00
C ARG A 95 -8.85 5.09 -1.60
N THR A 96 -9.74 4.13 -1.67
CA THR A 96 -9.50 2.84 -2.32
C THR A 96 -10.56 2.61 -3.36
N GLY A 97 -10.18 2.16 -4.56
CA GLY A 97 -11.14 1.93 -5.64
C GLY A 97 -10.60 0.96 -6.68
N ARG A 98 -11.44 0.67 -7.66
CA ARG A 98 -11.13 -0.23 -8.77
C ARG A 98 -11.00 0.54 -10.07
N VAL A 99 -9.94 0.32 -10.80
CA VAL A 99 -9.72 0.91 -12.13
C VAL A 99 -10.66 0.25 -13.13
N LEU A 100 -11.51 1.04 -13.76
CA LEU A 100 -12.46 0.58 -14.78
C LEU A 100 -12.16 1.12 -16.16
N GLY A 101 -11.64 2.34 -16.24
CA GLY A 101 -11.23 2.97 -17.50
C GLY A 101 -9.80 3.47 -17.43
N ARG A 102 -9.13 3.46 -18.58
CA ARG A 102 -7.79 4.02 -18.79
C ARG A 102 -7.88 5.15 -19.80
N ALA A 103 -6.79 5.86 -20.01
CA ALA A 103 -6.69 6.90 -21.02
C ALA A 103 -7.35 6.48 -22.34
N SER A 104 -8.16 7.37 -22.91
CA SER A 104 -8.95 7.19 -24.14
C SER A 104 -10.12 6.20 -24.06
N ASP A 105 -10.35 5.52 -22.92
CA ASP A 105 -11.57 4.71 -22.75
C ASP A 105 -12.80 5.62 -22.63
N VAL A 106 -13.91 5.21 -23.22
CA VAL A 106 -15.20 5.89 -23.14
C VAL A 106 -16.08 5.19 -22.11
N ILE A 107 -16.44 5.92 -21.08
CA ILE A 107 -17.30 5.44 -19.99
C ILE A 107 -18.72 5.89 -20.27
N THR A 108 -19.67 4.98 -20.20
CA THR A 108 -21.10 5.27 -20.31
C THR A 108 -21.84 4.57 -19.17
N ILE A 109 -22.78 5.25 -18.57
CA ILE A 109 -23.69 4.68 -17.57
C ILE A 109 -25.10 4.79 -18.16
N ASP A 110 -25.76 3.65 -18.29
CA ASP A 110 -27.13 3.64 -18.82
C ASP A 110 -28.17 3.85 -17.70
N GLY A 111 -29.41 4.09 -18.12
CA GLY A 111 -30.51 4.32 -17.17
C GLY A 111 -30.90 3.08 -16.34
N SER A 112 -30.36 1.89 -16.68
CA SER A 112 -30.59 0.66 -15.91
C SER A 112 -29.55 0.48 -14.79
N GLY A 113 -28.54 1.36 -14.71
CA GLY A 113 -27.46 1.23 -13.76
C GLY A 113 -26.32 0.32 -14.25
N THR A 114 -26.22 0.12 -15.56
CA THR A 114 -25.13 -0.64 -16.17
C THR A 114 -24.01 0.27 -16.62
N LEU A 115 -22.80 -0.03 -16.16
CA LEU A 115 -21.59 0.64 -16.61
C LEU A 115 -21.05 -0.04 -17.89
N LEU A 116 -20.83 0.78 -18.92
CA LEU A 116 -20.20 0.34 -20.16
C LEU A 116 -18.84 1.03 -20.32
N VAL A 117 -17.85 0.26 -20.73
CA VAL A 117 -16.53 0.75 -21.10
C VAL A 117 -16.31 0.43 -22.57
N ASN A 118 -16.18 1.44 -23.41
CA ASN A 118 -16.11 1.32 -24.87
C ASN A 118 -17.29 0.51 -25.46
N GLY A 119 -18.51 0.75 -24.92
CA GLY A 119 -19.73 0.05 -25.35
C GLY A 119 -19.87 -1.39 -24.82
N THR A 120 -18.89 -1.91 -24.07
CA THR A 120 -18.96 -3.24 -23.49
C THR A 120 -19.34 -3.13 -22.01
N ALA A 121 -20.36 -3.86 -21.57
CA ALA A 121 -20.75 -3.88 -20.17
C ALA A 121 -19.61 -4.40 -19.28
N GLN A 122 -19.44 -3.80 -18.10
CA GLN A 122 -18.46 -4.24 -17.13
C GLN A 122 -18.68 -5.70 -16.78
N ALA A 123 -17.64 -6.53 -16.93
CA ALA A 123 -17.68 -7.94 -16.53
C ALA A 123 -17.38 -8.09 -15.03
N GLY A 124 -17.99 -9.09 -14.39
CA GLY A 124 -17.78 -9.45 -12.98
C GLY A 124 -19.07 -9.45 -12.17
N GLU A 125 -18.98 -9.90 -10.93
CA GLU A 125 -20.10 -9.83 -9.99
C GLU A 125 -20.25 -8.39 -9.50
N ILE A 126 -21.13 -7.62 -10.15
CA ILE A 126 -21.50 -6.27 -9.75
C ILE A 126 -22.69 -6.40 -8.81
N MET A 127 -22.46 -6.23 -7.52
CA MET A 127 -23.51 -6.37 -6.50
C MET A 127 -24.48 -5.19 -6.46
N TYR A 128 -24.04 -4.01 -6.93
CA TYR A 128 -24.78 -2.77 -6.84
C TYR A 128 -24.86 -2.09 -8.20
N PRO A 129 -26.03 -1.54 -8.58
CA PRO A 129 -26.15 -0.77 -9.81
C PRO A 129 -25.31 0.48 -9.74
N THR A 130 -24.78 0.91 -10.89
CA THR A 130 -23.96 2.11 -11.02
C THR A 130 -24.82 3.23 -11.62
N TYR A 131 -25.11 4.25 -10.84
CA TYR A 131 -25.83 5.44 -11.32
C TYR A 131 -24.86 6.60 -11.53
N PRO A 132 -25.17 7.48 -12.50
CA PRO A 132 -24.40 8.72 -12.64
C PRO A 132 -24.62 9.61 -11.43
N GLU A 133 -23.58 10.32 -11.02
CA GLU A 133 -23.64 11.37 -10.01
C GLU A 133 -23.76 12.75 -10.69
N GLU A 134 -24.23 13.74 -9.95
CA GLU A 134 -24.35 15.10 -10.46
C GLU A 134 -22.96 15.71 -10.71
N GLY A 135 -22.74 16.25 -11.89
CA GLY A 135 -21.50 16.96 -12.23
C GLY A 135 -20.66 16.34 -13.35
N LEU A 136 -20.85 15.05 -13.67
CA LEU A 136 -20.14 14.40 -14.76
C LEU A 136 -21.10 13.99 -15.90
N GLY A 137 -20.84 14.53 -17.11
CA GLY A 137 -21.63 14.17 -18.31
C GLY A 137 -21.17 12.85 -18.93
N TYR A 138 -22.12 12.00 -19.31
CA TYR A 138 -21.85 10.74 -20.04
C TYR A 138 -22.35 10.83 -21.48
N PRO A 139 -21.67 10.25 -22.47
CA PRO A 139 -20.42 9.46 -22.36
C PRO A 139 -19.21 10.31 -21.95
N TYR A 140 -18.39 9.78 -21.04
CA TYR A 140 -17.19 10.43 -20.53
C TYR A 140 -15.93 9.75 -21.09
N THR A 141 -15.08 10.53 -21.76
CA THR A 141 -13.79 10.02 -22.26
C THR A 141 -12.71 10.29 -21.23
N VAL A 142 -12.01 9.23 -20.80
CA VAL A 142 -10.92 9.33 -19.82
C VAL A 142 -9.74 10.09 -20.45
N PRO A 143 -9.28 11.21 -19.86
CA PRO A 143 -8.15 11.98 -20.36
C PRO A 143 -6.84 11.19 -20.34
N ASP A 144 -5.87 11.64 -21.16
CA ASP A 144 -4.52 11.08 -21.15
C ASP A 144 -3.86 11.29 -19.77
N GLY A 145 -3.12 10.27 -19.32
CA GLY A 145 -2.47 10.30 -18.01
C GLY A 145 -3.42 10.11 -16.83
N CYS A 146 -4.69 9.75 -17.08
CA CYS A 146 -5.70 9.54 -16.04
C CYS A 146 -6.27 8.13 -16.10
N VAL A 147 -6.92 7.74 -15.01
CA VAL A 147 -7.70 6.52 -14.86
C VAL A 147 -9.07 6.83 -14.28
N PHE A 148 -10.08 6.06 -14.67
CA PHE A 148 -11.43 6.14 -14.12
C PHE A 148 -11.58 5.03 -13.07
N ILE A 149 -11.80 5.44 -11.82
CA ILE A 149 -11.80 4.57 -10.65
C ILE A 149 -13.17 4.60 -10.01
N LEU A 150 -13.75 3.44 -9.75
CA LEU A 150 -15.00 3.33 -8.98
C LEU A 150 -14.81 2.48 -7.73
N GLY A 151 -15.61 2.77 -6.71
CA GLY A 151 -15.80 1.86 -5.58
C GLY A 151 -16.63 0.64 -5.97
N ASP A 152 -16.44 -0.49 -5.31
CA ASP A 152 -17.28 -1.68 -5.49
C ASP A 152 -18.66 -1.48 -4.84
N TYR A 153 -18.73 -0.66 -3.78
CA TYR A 153 -19.99 -0.26 -3.14
C TYR A 153 -20.62 0.93 -3.85
N ARG A 154 -21.03 0.72 -5.10
CA ARG A 154 -21.49 1.74 -6.06
C ARG A 154 -22.48 2.75 -5.53
N THR A 155 -23.34 2.37 -4.59
CA THR A 155 -24.41 3.22 -4.04
C THR A 155 -23.96 4.10 -2.88
N GLN A 156 -22.73 3.93 -2.36
CA GLN A 156 -22.23 4.69 -1.22
C GLN A 156 -20.80 5.21 -1.40
N SER A 157 -20.08 4.74 -2.43
CA SER A 157 -18.71 5.20 -2.68
C SER A 157 -18.70 6.58 -3.31
N GLN A 158 -17.76 7.40 -2.85
CA GLN A 158 -17.33 8.61 -3.55
C GLN A 158 -16.13 8.27 -4.44
N ASP A 159 -16.26 8.49 -5.75
CA ASP A 159 -15.30 8.00 -6.72
C ASP A 159 -15.25 8.88 -8.00
N SER A 160 -14.74 8.36 -9.09
CA SER A 160 -14.63 9.14 -10.34
C SER A 160 -15.97 9.64 -10.90
N ARG A 161 -17.09 9.20 -10.38
CA ARG A 161 -18.40 9.79 -10.75
C ARG A 161 -18.57 11.17 -10.14
N ASP A 162 -17.96 11.41 -8.96
CA ASP A 162 -17.99 12.69 -8.24
C ASP A 162 -16.86 13.62 -8.69
N PHE A 163 -15.62 13.08 -8.80
CA PHE A 163 -14.40 13.86 -8.99
C PHE A 163 -13.93 13.90 -10.44
N GLY A 164 -14.47 13.06 -11.32
CA GLY A 164 -13.91 12.82 -12.65
C GLY A 164 -12.74 11.82 -12.62
N ALA A 165 -12.01 11.74 -13.73
CA ALA A 165 -10.85 10.87 -13.84
C ALA A 165 -9.71 11.32 -12.91
N ILE A 166 -9.02 10.36 -12.30
CA ILE A 166 -7.92 10.55 -11.36
C ILE A 166 -6.60 10.51 -12.13
N ALA A 167 -5.72 11.48 -11.89
CA ALA A 167 -4.40 11.48 -12.49
C ALA A 167 -3.56 10.30 -12.00
N LEU A 168 -2.73 9.72 -12.87
CA LEU A 168 -1.85 8.60 -12.51
C LEU A 168 -0.87 8.95 -11.38
N ASP A 169 -0.53 10.22 -11.22
CA ASP A 169 0.36 10.69 -10.15
C ASP A 169 -0.33 10.67 -8.78
N ASP A 170 -1.66 10.76 -8.74
CA ASP A 170 -2.46 10.67 -7.53
C ASP A 170 -2.75 9.22 -7.12
N VAL A 171 -2.40 8.25 -7.99
CA VAL A 171 -2.49 6.83 -7.65
C VAL A 171 -1.24 6.40 -6.90
N GLU A 172 -1.40 6.13 -5.60
CA GLU A 172 -0.28 5.84 -4.71
C GLU A 172 0.29 4.42 -4.90
N ALA A 173 -0.57 3.43 -5.08
CA ALA A 173 -0.16 2.04 -5.21
C ALA A 173 -1.27 1.15 -5.77
N LYS A 174 -0.87 0.07 -6.46
CA LYS A 174 -1.74 -1.07 -6.76
C LYS A 174 -1.80 -2.00 -5.57
N VAL A 175 -3.00 -2.34 -5.11
CA VAL A 175 -3.20 -3.32 -4.03
C VAL A 175 -2.89 -4.72 -4.55
N ILE A 176 -1.95 -5.39 -3.90
CA ILE A 176 -1.55 -6.76 -4.23
C ILE A 176 -2.09 -7.79 -3.23
N THR A 177 -2.37 -7.34 -2.00
CA THR A 177 -2.89 -8.22 -0.95
C THR A 177 -3.75 -7.43 0.03
N VAL A 178 -4.84 -8.05 0.46
CA VAL A 178 -5.73 -7.54 1.51
C VAL A 178 -5.67 -8.51 2.68
N ILE A 179 -5.22 -8.02 3.83
CA ILE A 179 -5.22 -8.77 5.09
C ILE A 179 -6.46 -8.35 5.86
N ARG A 180 -7.44 -9.23 5.89
CA ARG A 180 -8.72 -8.96 6.54
C ARG A 180 -8.59 -8.93 8.06
N ARG A 181 -9.10 -7.88 8.66
CA ARG A 181 -9.25 -7.81 10.11
C ARG A 181 -10.36 -8.78 10.52
N ARG A 182 -10.00 -9.84 11.26
CA ARG A 182 -11.00 -10.65 11.95
C ARG A 182 -11.56 -9.81 13.10
N SER A 183 -12.80 -9.39 13.02
CA SER A 183 -13.55 -8.99 14.21
C SER A 183 -13.82 -10.27 15.01
N LEU A 184 -13.21 -10.37 16.19
CA LEU A 184 -13.55 -11.37 17.21
C LEU A 184 -14.91 -11.01 17.80
#